data_9c3e796a2adf8003173a84e1730e2b14
#
_entry.id   9c3e796a2adf8003173a84e1730e2b14
#
_cell.length_a   1.000
_cell.length_b   1.000
_cell.length_c   1.000
_cell.angle_alpha   90.00
_cell.angle_beta   90.00
_cell.angle_gamma   90.00
#
_symmetry.space_group_name_H-M   'P 1'
#
loop_
_entity.id
_entity.type
_entity.pdbx_description
1 polymer ?
#
loop_
_entity_poly.entity_id
_entity_poly.type
_entity_poly.pdbx_seq_one_letter_code
_entity_poly.pdbx_strand_id
1 'polypeptide(L)'
;MTFRINGQEPPRNAYPTITEPPVLLEPRPTKMRAVAIPTRVLPRYEMRVGRDWIDQDGINWWMQFFSSASQLYTQVEVSFFHPELDTWVSGSAYMWRPTFGQETMAACKFRDFSVQFTGLEWA
;
A
#
# COMPACT_ATOMS: atom_id res chain seq x y z
N MET A 1 1.46 -16.54 -8.54
CA MET A 1 2.11 -15.32 -7.98
C MET A 1 1.41 -14.94 -6.69
N THR A 2 2.09 -14.23 -5.81
CA THR A 2 1.58 -13.84 -4.50
C THR A 2 1.77 -12.34 -4.31
N PHE A 3 1.06 -11.78 -3.33
CA PHE A 3 1.29 -10.40 -2.92
C PHE A 3 2.70 -10.24 -2.38
N ARG A 4 3.43 -9.23 -2.86
CA ARG A 4 4.82 -8.99 -2.46
C ARG A 4 5.10 -7.50 -2.32
N ILE A 5 5.96 -7.17 -1.36
CA ILE A 5 6.54 -5.84 -1.19
C ILE A 5 8.04 -5.96 -1.35
N ASN A 6 8.60 -5.25 -2.32
CA ASN A 6 10.03 -5.31 -2.67
C ASN A 6 10.51 -6.75 -2.92
N GLY A 7 9.66 -7.56 -3.54
CA GLY A 7 9.96 -8.96 -3.82
C GLY A 7 9.81 -9.90 -2.64
N GLN A 8 9.38 -9.41 -1.48
CA GLN A 8 9.18 -10.22 -0.28
C GLN A 8 7.69 -10.54 -0.09
N GLU A 9 7.39 -11.80 0.07
CA GLU A 9 6.05 -12.25 0.41
C GLU A 9 5.81 -12.10 1.90
N PRO A 10 4.69 -11.46 2.34
CA PRO A 10 4.35 -11.40 3.74
C PRO A 10 4.16 -12.78 4.33
N PRO A 11 4.62 -13.03 5.55
CA PRO A 11 4.29 -14.28 6.23
C PRO A 11 2.80 -14.36 6.53
N ARG A 12 2.33 -15.53 6.91
CA ARG A 12 0.91 -15.79 7.13
C ARG A 12 0.26 -14.81 8.11
N ASN A 13 0.98 -14.42 9.16
CA ASN A 13 0.50 -13.50 10.19
C ASN A 13 0.52 -12.02 9.75
N ALA A 14 1.10 -11.71 8.62
CA ALA A 14 1.17 -10.35 8.06
C ALA A 14 0.50 -10.23 6.69
N TYR A 15 0.08 -11.35 6.10
CA TYR A 15 -0.48 -11.36 4.76
C TYR A 15 -1.83 -10.64 4.72
N PRO A 16 -2.05 -9.71 3.77
CA PRO A 16 -3.32 -9.01 3.69
C PRO A 16 -4.48 -9.96 3.41
N THR A 17 -5.54 -9.87 4.19
CA THR A 17 -6.78 -10.63 3.97
C THR A 17 -7.84 -9.79 3.28
N ILE A 18 -7.68 -8.48 3.29
CA ILE A 18 -8.59 -7.53 2.67
C ILE A 18 -7.76 -6.71 1.69
N THR A 19 -8.17 -6.69 0.44
CA THR A 19 -7.52 -5.88 -0.60
C THR A 19 -8.59 -5.07 -1.31
N GLU A 20 -8.50 -3.75 -1.20
CA GLU A 20 -9.34 -2.87 -1.98
C GLU A 20 -8.70 -2.68 -3.37
N PRO A 21 -9.49 -2.78 -4.45
CA PRO A 21 -8.96 -2.55 -5.80
C PRO A 21 -8.34 -1.17 -5.94
N PRO A 22 -7.32 -1.01 -6.77
CA PRO A 22 -6.74 0.29 -7.04
C PRO A 22 -7.78 1.26 -7.59
N VAL A 23 -7.80 2.47 -7.06
CA VAL A 23 -8.68 3.54 -7.50
C VAL A 23 -7.84 4.58 -8.21
N LEU A 24 -8.23 4.91 -9.44
CA LEU A 24 -7.59 5.95 -10.22
C LEU A 24 -7.88 7.31 -9.61
N LEU A 25 -6.81 8.01 -9.26
CA LEU A 25 -6.91 9.41 -8.90
C LEU A 25 -6.79 10.25 -10.15
N GLU A 26 -7.87 10.90 -10.53
CA GLU A 26 -7.81 11.85 -11.61
C GLU A 26 -6.93 13.04 -11.19
N PRO A 27 -5.92 13.39 -12.01
CA PRO A 27 -5.19 14.63 -11.75
C PRO A 27 -6.18 15.77 -11.84
N ARG A 28 -6.39 16.48 -10.73
CA ARG A 28 -7.19 17.69 -10.76
C ARG A 28 -6.51 18.67 -11.69
N PRO A 29 -7.17 19.13 -12.77
CA PRO A 29 -6.63 20.20 -13.57
C PRO A 29 -6.46 21.40 -12.66
N THR A 30 -5.23 21.77 -12.42
CA THR A 30 -4.95 23.04 -11.76
C THR A 30 -5.42 24.15 -12.71
N LYS A 31 -6.40 24.90 -12.26
CA LYS A 31 -7.02 26.00 -13.01
C LYS A 31 -6.05 27.03 -13.58
N MET A 32 -4.82 27.03 -13.16
CA MET A 32 -3.85 28.08 -13.46
C MET A 32 -2.94 27.74 -14.63
N ARG A 33 -3.14 26.63 -15.29
CA ARG A 33 -2.16 26.23 -16.28
C ARG A 33 -2.81 25.74 -17.56
N ALA A 34 -3.51 26.65 -18.17
CA ALA A 34 -3.90 26.48 -19.56
C ALA A 34 -2.72 26.15 -20.49
N VAL A 35 -1.51 26.30 -20.00
CA VAL A 35 -0.28 26.06 -20.76
C VAL A 35 0.43 24.80 -20.30
N ALA A 36 -0.09 24.07 -19.37
CA ALA A 36 0.50 22.81 -18.98
C ALA A 36 0.37 21.87 -20.17
N ILE A 37 1.42 21.77 -20.89
CA ILE A 37 1.64 20.69 -21.81
C ILE A 37 1.40 19.42 -21.03
N PRO A 38 0.52 18.55 -21.48
CA PRO A 38 0.39 17.24 -20.87
C PRO A 38 1.68 16.49 -21.08
N THR A 39 2.63 16.73 -20.23
CA THR A 39 3.65 15.74 -20.00
C THR A 39 2.88 14.50 -19.59
N ARG A 40 3.20 13.38 -20.20
CA ARG A 40 2.61 12.08 -19.87
C ARG A 40 2.49 11.94 -18.37
N VAL A 41 1.33 12.28 -17.83
CA VAL A 41 0.99 11.93 -16.47
C VAL A 41 0.54 10.49 -16.54
N LEU A 42 1.42 9.59 -16.11
CA LEU A 42 1.02 8.20 -15.93
C LEU A 42 -0.13 8.19 -14.93
N PRO A 43 -1.18 7.42 -15.18
CA PRO A 43 -2.26 7.29 -14.21
C PRO A 43 -1.71 6.87 -12.87
N ARG A 44 -2.10 7.59 -11.83
CA ARG A 44 -1.73 7.27 -10.45
C ARG A 44 -2.92 6.68 -9.75
N TYR A 45 -2.67 5.62 -9.03
CA TYR A 45 -3.70 4.89 -8.33
C TYR A 45 -3.43 4.91 -6.83
N GLU A 46 -4.49 4.78 -6.07
CA GLU A 46 -4.42 4.47 -4.64
C GLU A 46 -4.95 3.07 -4.40
N MET A 47 -4.30 2.38 -3.50
CA MET A 47 -4.70 1.04 -3.09
C MET A 47 -4.58 0.91 -1.58
N ARG A 48 -5.47 0.14 -0.98
CA ARG A 48 -5.40 -0.17 0.44
C ARG A 48 -5.50 -1.67 0.63
N VAL A 49 -4.66 -2.17 1.51
CA VAL A 49 -4.70 -3.55 1.95
C VAL A 49 -4.80 -3.59 3.47
N GLY A 50 -5.35 -4.65 4.01
CA GLY A 50 -5.49 -4.76 5.43
C GLY A 50 -5.85 -6.15 5.91
N ARG A 51 -6.07 -6.24 7.21
CA ARG A 51 -6.56 -7.45 7.85
C ARG A 51 -7.25 -7.10 9.18
N ASP A 52 -8.17 -7.95 9.62
CA ASP A 52 -8.93 -7.69 10.84
C ASP A 52 -8.05 -7.68 12.08
N TRP A 53 -7.10 -8.62 12.15
CA TRP A 53 -6.20 -8.77 13.28
C TRP A 53 -4.77 -8.97 12.81
N ILE A 54 -3.83 -8.40 13.56
CA ILE A 54 -2.41 -8.59 13.33
C ILE A 54 -1.69 -8.68 14.67
N ASP A 55 -0.66 -9.53 14.74
CA ASP A 55 0.19 -9.62 15.92
C ASP A 55 1.43 -8.73 15.78
N GLN A 56 2.25 -8.66 16.82
CA GLN A 56 3.45 -7.83 16.81
C GLN A 56 4.44 -8.25 15.71
N ASP A 57 4.59 -9.55 15.48
CA ASP A 57 5.49 -10.05 14.45
C ASP A 57 5.02 -9.63 13.07
N GLY A 58 3.72 -9.64 12.83
CA GLY A 58 3.13 -9.15 11.59
C GLY A 58 3.39 -7.66 11.37
N ILE A 59 3.20 -6.85 12.40
CA ILE A 59 3.51 -5.42 12.33
C ILE A 59 4.99 -5.21 12.05
N ASN A 60 5.87 -5.94 12.72
CA ASN A 60 7.31 -5.83 12.51
C ASN A 60 7.69 -6.14 11.08
N TRP A 61 7.05 -7.12 10.45
CA TRP A 61 7.29 -7.41 9.04
C TRP A 61 6.99 -6.20 8.15
N TRP A 62 5.87 -5.53 8.37
CA TRP A 62 5.49 -4.35 7.59
C TRP A 62 6.40 -3.16 7.88
N MET A 63 6.85 -3.02 9.11
CA MET A 63 7.70 -1.89 9.51
C MET A 63 9.15 -2.02 9.05
N GLN A 64 9.59 -3.19 8.61
CA GLN A 64 10.97 -3.38 8.13
C GLN A 64 11.33 -2.50 6.93
N PHE A 65 10.33 -2.08 6.16
CA PHE A 65 10.56 -1.24 4.98
C PHE A 65 10.79 0.23 5.33
N PHE A 66 10.58 0.60 6.56
CA PHE A 66 10.82 1.96 7.05
C PHE A 66 12.16 2.03 7.75
N SER A 67 12.96 3.06 7.39
CA SER A 67 14.32 3.19 7.92
C SER A 67 14.37 3.86 9.30
N SER A 68 13.31 4.54 9.72
CA SER A 68 13.23 5.17 11.04
C SER A 68 11.81 5.24 11.55
N ALA A 69 11.67 5.40 12.86
CA ALA A 69 10.37 5.51 13.51
C ALA A 69 9.61 6.78 13.10
N SER A 70 10.29 7.79 12.63
CA SER A 70 9.69 9.06 12.21
C SER A 70 9.34 9.12 10.73
N GLN A 71 9.70 8.10 9.96
CA GLN A 71 9.40 8.04 8.55
C GLN A 71 7.92 7.78 8.32
N LEU A 72 7.25 8.65 7.58
CA LEU A 72 5.80 8.54 7.34
C LEU A 72 5.47 7.64 6.16
N TYR A 73 6.33 7.59 5.16
CA TYR A 73 6.13 6.77 3.97
C TYR A 73 7.46 6.29 3.43
N THR A 74 7.42 5.25 2.62
CA THR A 74 8.59 4.73 1.93
C THR A 74 8.21 4.30 0.52
N GLN A 75 9.15 4.41 -0.40
CA GLN A 75 8.92 3.95 -1.76
C GLN A 75 9.18 2.45 -1.84
N VAL A 76 8.22 1.73 -2.40
CA VAL A 76 8.29 0.28 -2.53
C VAL A 76 7.82 -0.16 -3.91
N GLU A 77 8.20 -1.36 -4.28
CA GLU A 77 7.60 -2.07 -5.39
C GLU A 77 6.58 -3.06 -4.83
N VAL A 78 5.34 -2.96 -5.30
CA VAL A 78 4.26 -3.82 -4.84
C VAL A 78 3.78 -4.69 -5.98
N SER A 79 3.64 -5.99 -5.71
CA SER A 79 3.03 -6.95 -6.62
C SER A 79 1.70 -7.39 -6.03
N PHE A 80 0.64 -7.24 -6.81
CA PHE A 80 -0.72 -7.51 -6.33
C PHE A 80 -1.60 -8.02 -7.47
N PHE A 81 -2.72 -8.63 -7.11
CA PHE A 81 -3.72 -9.07 -8.07
C PHE A 81 -4.67 -7.92 -8.39
N HIS A 82 -4.77 -7.58 -9.66
CA HIS A 82 -5.69 -6.54 -10.13
C HIS A 82 -6.94 -7.20 -10.68
N PRO A 83 -8.08 -7.14 -9.96
CA PRO A 83 -9.27 -7.88 -10.36
C PRO A 83 -9.89 -7.41 -11.67
N GLU A 84 -9.77 -6.14 -12.00
CA GLU A 84 -10.31 -5.61 -13.26
C GLU A 84 -9.52 -6.09 -14.49
N LEU A 85 -8.23 -6.36 -14.30
CA LEU A 85 -7.36 -6.88 -15.36
C LEU A 85 -7.24 -8.40 -15.32
N ASP A 86 -7.77 -9.03 -14.28
CA ASP A 86 -7.70 -10.48 -14.05
C ASP A 86 -6.27 -11.00 -14.15
N THR A 87 -5.33 -10.26 -13.57
CA THR A 87 -3.92 -10.64 -13.61
C THR A 87 -3.14 -10.03 -12.45
N TRP A 88 -1.96 -10.57 -12.21
CA TRP A 88 -1.01 -10.01 -11.28
C TRP A 88 -0.20 -8.92 -11.96
N VAL A 89 -0.06 -7.78 -11.28
CA VAL A 89 0.70 -6.64 -11.75
C VAL A 89 1.72 -6.23 -10.70
N SER A 90 2.78 -5.59 -11.16
CA SER A 90 3.81 -5.02 -10.29
C SER A 90 3.95 -3.54 -10.61
N GLY A 91 4.06 -2.74 -9.59
CA GLY A 91 4.22 -1.30 -9.75
C GLY A 91 4.96 -0.67 -8.60
N SER A 92 5.44 0.54 -8.82
CA SER A 92 6.04 1.34 -7.76
C SER A 92 4.97 2.17 -7.05
N ALA A 93 5.12 2.35 -5.76
CA ALA A 93 4.18 3.10 -4.96
C ALA A 93 4.88 3.69 -3.73
N TYR A 94 4.21 4.64 -3.11
CA TYR A 94 4.56 5.09 -1.77
C TYR A 94 3.69 4.34 -0.77
N MET A 95 4.32 3.56 0.08
CA MET A 95 3.65 2.85 1.17
C MET A 95 3.67 3.72 2.42
N TRP A 96 2.49 4.05 2.92
CA TRP A 96 2.34 4.84 4.14
C TRP A 96 2.40 3.95 5.37
N ARG A 97 2.77 4.55 6.50
CA ARG A 97 2.82 3.82 7.75
C ARG A 97 1.49 3.13 8.02
N PRO A 98 1.52 1.87 8.47
CA PRO A 98 0.31 1.16 8.81
C PRO A 98 -0.48 1.86 9.91
N THR A 99 -1.79 1.77 9.83
CA THR A 99 -2.71 2.20 10.89
C THR A 99 -3.37 0.98 11.51
N PHE A 100 -3.56 1.01 12.80
CA PHE A 100 -4.21 -0.09 13.51
C PHE A 100 -4.77 0.41 14.83
N GLY A 101 -5.82 -0.29 15.31
CA GLY A 101 -6.39 -0.05 16.62
C GLY A 101 -5.73 -0.94 17.67
N GLN A 102 -5.47 -0.38 18.84
CA GLN A 102 -4.89 -1.12 19.94
C GLN A 102 -6.01 -1.58 20.88
N GLU A 103 -6.23 -2.88 20.99
CA GLU A 103 -7.30 -3.40 21.82
C GLU A 103 -6.80 -3.97 23.15
N THR A 104 -5.70 -4.71 23.14
CA THR A 104 -5.06 -5.16 24.36
C THR A 104 -3.55 -5.18 24.21
N MET A 105 -2.85 -4.46 25.06
CA MET A 105 -1.38 -4.52 25.07
C MET A 105 -0.88 -5.88 25.56
N ALA A 106 -1.64 -6.54 26.43
CA ALA A 106 -1.22 -7.80 27.03
C ALA A 106 -1.17 -8.96 26.05
N ALA A 107 -1.99 -8.93 25.00
CA ALA A 107 -2.04 -10.01 24.00
C ALA A 107 -1.18 -9.71 22.77
N CYS A 108 -0.57 -8.53 22.65
CA CYS A 108 0.17 -8.08 21.46
C CYS A 108 -0.61 -8.29 20.17
N LYS A 109 -1.92 -8.10 20.23
CA LYS A 109 -2.82 -8.20 19.08
C LYS A 109 -3.45 -6.85 18.81
N PHE A 110 -3.53 -6.51 17.55
CA PHE A 110 -4.04 -5.23 17.09
C PHE A 110 -5.11 -5.48 16.03
N ARG A 111 -6.11 -4.63 15.99
CA ARG A 111 -7.22 -4.77 15.04
C ARG A 111 -7.20 -3.67 14.00
N ASP A 112 -8.00 -3.88 12.95
CA ASP A 112 -8.21 -2.90 11.88
C ASP A 112 -6.90 -2.44 11.25
N PHE A 113 -5.98 -3.40 11.06
CA PHE A 113 -4.71 -3.12 10.40
C PHE A 113 -4.95 -2.73 8.94
N SER A 114 -4.37 -1.61 8.54
CA SER A 114 -4.52 -1.09 7.19
C SER A 114 -3.25 -0.42 6.73
N VAL A 115 -2.89 -0.65 5.46
CA VAL A 115 -1.77 -0.02 4.80
C VAL A 115 -2.26 0.62 3.52
N GLN A 116 -1.93 1.89 3.32
CA GLN A 116 -2.29 2.63 2.13
C GLN A 116 -1.10 2.80 1.20
N PHE A 117 -1.33 2.55 -0.07
CA PHE A 117 -0.36 2.80 -1.13
C PHE A 117 -0.87 3.94 -2.00
N THR A 118 -0.04 4.94 -2.22
CA THR A 118 -0.36 6.10 -3.06
C THR A 118 0.65 6.21 -4.20
N GLY A 119 0.28 6.94 -5.24
CA GLY A 119 1.15 7.12 -6.38
C GLY A 119 1.50 5.81 -7.09
N LEU A 120 0.61 4.83 -7.02
CA LEU A 120 0.82 3.51 -7.60
C LEU A 120 0.80 3.60 -9.11
N GLU A 121 1.88 3.16 -9.73
CA GLU A 121 2.04 3.13 -11.17
C GLU A 121 2.53 1.76 -11.61
N TRP A 122 1.92 1.21 -12.66
CA TRP A 122 2.40 -0.01 -13.30
C TRP A 122 2.35 0.15 -14.82
N ALA A 123 3.20 -0.60 -15.46
CA ALA A 123 3.25 -0.60 -16.93
C ALA A 123 2.06 -1.36 -17.55
#